data_8d107e0974db75ebab753035a350af19
#
_entry.id   8d107e0974db75ebab753035a350af19
#
_cell.length_a   1.000
_cell.length_b   1.000
_cell.length_c   1.000
_cell.angle_alpha   90.00
_cell.angle_beta   90.00
_cell.angle_gamma   90.00
#
_symmetry.space_group_name_H-M   'P 1'
#
loop_
_entity.id
_entity.type
_entity.pdbx_description
1 polymer ?
#
loop_
_entity_poly.entity_id
_entity_poly.type
_entity_poly.pdbx_seq_one_letter_code
_entity_poly.pdbx_strand_id
1 'polypeptide(L)'
;HTFANKLCSCLVNPRACHETELVIRITPAKKRIAVVGAGPAGLAAATTLAERGHTVTLFDSSDRIGGQFNMAKRVPGKEEFDETLRYFARRIEVTGVQLQLGQRVDAQRLAAQKFDEVILATGVTPRDPKIPGQDHPQVLSYIDVLLHKKPVGRKVAIVGAGGIGFDMAEYLAHGTDLGHHSPSVDLAAWLREWGVVDPASTRGGVVRGQPEAAAREVLLLQRKPGKHGSTLGKTTGWIHRAALKMKNVELLSGVNYERIGPVDNPSEPSGRIGLFVTYGEGRKDGQVLAVDTIVLCAGQE
;
A
#
# COMPACT_ATOMS: atom_id res chain seq x y z
N HIS A 1 -11.06 -15.20 3.01
CA HIS A 1 -12.52 -15.36 2.91
C HIS A 1 -12.94 -16.80 3.23
N THR A 2 -12.33 -17.83 2.66
CA THR A 2 -12.65 -19.25 2.90
C THR A 2 -12.66 -19.60 4.39
N PHE A 3 -11.65 -19.17 5.16
CA PHE A 3 -11.60 -19.39 6.63
C PHE A 3 -12.66 -18.60 7.43
N ALA A 4 -13.44 -17.76 6.78
CA ALA A 4 -14.55 -17.03 7.37
C ALA A 4 -15.90 -17.46 6.76
N ASN A 5 -15.95 -18.63 6.10
CA ASN A 5 -17.13 -19.15 5.40
C ASN A 5 -17.74 -18.12 4.41
N LYS A 6 -16.89 -17.39 3.70
CA LYS A 6 -17.28 -16.45 2.66
C LYS A 6 -16.73 -16.90 1.31
N LEU A 7 -17.44 -16.55 0.25
CA LEU A 7 -16.92 -16.73 -1.12
C LEU A 7 -15.55 -16.08 -1.26
N CYS A 8 -14.66 -16.76 -1.97
CA CYS A 8 -13.37 -16.18 -2.30
C CYS A 8 -13.57 -15.01 -3.28
N SER A 9 -12.73 -14.01 -3.15
CA SER A 9 -12.61 -12.94 -4.11
C SER A 9 -11.16 -12.86 -4.60
N CYS A 10 -10.96 -12.35 -5.80
CA CYS A 10 -9.64 -12.15 -6.36
C CYS A 10 -9.47 -10.67 -6.72
N LEU A 11 -8.31 -10.11 -6.37
CA LEU A 11 -8.01 -8.70 -6.65
C LEU A 11 -7.88 -8.41 -8.15
N VAL A 12 -7.46 -9.40 -8.94
CA VAL A 12 -7.24 -9.29 -10.39
C VAL A 12 -8.46 -9.76 -11.19
N ASN A 13 -9.18 -10.79 -10.70
CA ASN A 13 -10.36 -11.33 -11.35
C ASN A 13 -11.64 -11.02 -10.57
N PRO A 14 -12.38 -9.95 -10.90
CA PRO A 14 -13.63 -9.60 -10.20
C PRO A 14 -14.73 -10.66 -10.35
N ARG A 15 -14.59 -11.60 -11.29
CA ARG A 15 -15.53 -12.71 -11.50
C ARG A 15 -15.19 -13.96 -10.70
N ALA A 16 -14.09 -13.94 -9.93
CA ALA A 16 -13.68 -15.12 -9.16
C ALA A 16 -14.81 -15.65 -8.27
N CYS A 17 -15.10 -16.95 -8.40
CA CYS A 17 -16.23 -17.67 -7.78
C CYS A 17 -17.63 -17.23 -8.26
N HIS A 18 -17.73 -16.41 -9.29
CA HIS A 18 -18.97 -15.95 -9.91
C HIS A 18 -18.96 -16.12 -11.45
N GLU A 19 -18.09 -16.97 -11.97
CA GLU A 19 -17.85 -17.12 -13.42
C GLU A 19 -19.11 -17.61 -14.16
N THR A 20 -19.96 -18.39 -13.50
CA THR A 20 -21.21 -18.91 -14.07
C THR A 20 -22.38 -17.90 -14.01
N GLU A 21 -22.29 -16.90 -13.11
CA GLU A 21 -23.30 -15.86 -12.92
C GLU A 21 -22.95 -14.59 -13.72
N LEU A 22 -21.68 -14.15 -13.61
CA LEU A 22 -21.16 -12.96 -14.27
C LEU A 22 -20.63 -13.30 -15.69
N VAL A 23 -21.48 -13.85 -16.53
CA VAL A 23 -21.11 -14.20 -17.91
C VAL A 23 -21.03 -12.93 -18.76
N ILE A 24 -19.86 -12.65 -19.33
CA ILE A 24 -19.63 -11.51 -20.23
C ILE A 24 -20.29 -11.84 -21.58
N ARG A 25 -21.35 -11.11 -21.92
CA ARG A 25 -22.05 -11.25 -23.21
C ARG A 25 -22.00 -9.93 -23.96
N ILE A 26 -21.85 -10.01 -25.28
CA ILE A 26 -21.92 -8.84 -26.15
C ILE A 26 -23.34 -8.25 -26.05
N THR A 27 -23.43 -6.93 -25.83
CA THR A 27 -24.71 -6.22 -25.76
C THR A 27 -25.17 -5.77 -27.15
N PRO A 28 -26.47 -5.87 -27.45
CA PRO A 28 -27.03 -5.26 -28.66
C PRO A 28 -27.10 -3.72 -28.57
N ALA A 29 -27.18 -3.18 -27.36
CA ALA A 29 -27.27 -1.74 -27.12
C ALA A 29 -25.90 -1.17 -26.79
N LYS A 30 -25.07 -0.91 -27.81
CA LYS A 30 -23.74 -0.34 -27.67
C LYS A 30 -23.83 1.10 -27.22
N LYS A 31 -22.94 1.48 -26.28
CA LYS A 31 -22.80 2.84 -25.74
C LYS A 31 -21.37 3.34 -25.86
N ARG A 32 -21.22 4.66 -25.82
CA ARG A 32 -19.95 5.34 -25.61
C ARG A 32 -19.79 5.61 -24.11
N ILE A 33 -18.80 4.99 -23.48
CA ILE A 33 -18.63 5.03 -22.02
C ILE A 33 -17.29 5.64 -21.67
N ALA A 34 -17.31 6.62 -20.76
CA ALA A 34 -16.10 7.13 -20.12
C ALA A 34 -15.85 6.38 -18.80
N VAL A 35 -14.60 5.98 -18.57
CA VAL A 35 -14.14 5.49 -17.27
C VAL A 35 -13.08 6.46 -16.77
N VAL A 36 -13.23 6.99 -15.57
CA VAL A 36 -12.33 7.97 -14.97
C VAL A 36 -11.55 7.31 -13.83
N GLY A 37 -10.26 7.15 -14.03
CA GLY A 37 -9.32 6.47 -13.15
C GLY A 37 -8.86 5.14 -13.73
N ALA A 38 -7.56 5.04 -14.04
CA ALA A 38 -6.91 3.82 -14.53
C ALA A 38 -6.24 3.00 -13.42
N GLY A 39 -6.80 3.03 -12.22
CA GLY A 39 -6.51 2.08 -11.14
C GLY A 39 -7.19 0.73 -11.38
N PRO A 40 -7.03 -0.26 -10.48
CA PRO A 40 -7.54 -1.62 -10.69
C PRO A 40 -9.04 -1.68 -11.00
N ALA A 41 -9.86 -0.87 -10.34
CA ALA A 41 -11.30 -0.83 -10.57
C ALA A 41 -11.64 -0.31 -11.98
N GLY A 42 -11.01 0.79 -12.39
CA GLY A 42 -11.24 1.36 -13.73
C GLY A 42 -10.70 0.48 -14.85
N LEU A 43 -9.55 -0.17 -14.66
CA LEU A 43 -8.98 -1.12 -15.61
C LEU A 43 -9.90 -2.32 -15.83
N ALA A 44 -10.42 -2.91 -14.75
CA ALA A 44 -11.37 -4.01 -14.83
C ALA A 44 -12.69 -3.59 -15.48
N ALA A 45 -13.24 -2.44 -15.11
CA ALA A 45 -14.46 -1.90 -15.70
C ALA A 45 -14.30 -1.61 -17.20
N ALA A 46 -13.24 -0.88 -17.58
CA ALA A 46 -13.01 -0.49 -18.97
C ALA A 46 -12.85 -1.70 -19.91
N THR A 47 -12.02 -2.67 -19.52
CA THR A 47 -11.78 -3.87 -20.35
C THR A 47 -13.02 -4.75 -20.42
N THR A 48 -13.77 -4.92 -19.33
CA THR A 48 -15.02 -5.68 -19.32
C THR A 48 -16.11 -5.02 -20.19
N LEU A 49 -16.24 -3.70 -20.13
CA LEU A 49 -17.19 -2.96 -20.97
C LEU A 49 -16.86 -3.08 -22.45
N ALA A 50 -15.58 -2.99 -22.80
CA ALA A 50 -15.13 -3.16 -24.17
C ALA A 50 -15.37 -4.60 -24.68
N GLU A 51 -15.16 -5.63 -23.86
CA GLU A 51 -15.53 -7.02 -24.18
C GLU A 51 -17.02 -7.20 -24.41
N ARG A 52 -17.85 -6.40 -23.72
CA ARG A 52 -19.30 -6.37 -23.96
C ARG A 52 -19.71 -5.64 -25.22
N GLY A 53 -18.77 -5.03 -25.94
CA GLY A 53 -18.98 -4.36 -27.22
C GLY A 53 -19.26 -2.85 -27.13
N HIS A 54 -19.06 -2.23 -25.96
CA HIS A 54 -19.15 -0.78 -25.81
C HIS A 54 -17.89 -0.09 -26.39
N THR A 55 -18.00 1.17 -26.79
CA THR A 55 -16.85 2.03 -27.10
C THR A 55 -16.41 2.71 -25.80
N VAL A 56 -15.21 2.38 -25.32
CA VAL A 56 -14.75 2.82 -24.00
C VAL A 56 -13.54 3.75 -24.13
N THR A 57 -13.60 4.90 -23.44
CA THR A 57 -12.47 5.79 -23.22
C THR A 57 -12.11 5.77 -21.73
N LEU A 58 -10.86 5.41 -21.42
CA LEU A 58 -10.32 5.35 -20.07
C LEU A 58 -9.39 6.54 -19.83
N PHE A 59 -9.73 7.39 -18.87
CA PHE A 59 -8.96 8.58 -18.50
C PHE A 59 -8.20 8.36 -17.19
N ASP A 60 -6.99 8.89 -17.12
CA ASP A 60 -6.26 9.05 -15.85
C ASP A 60 -5.44 10.33 -15.86
N SER A 61 -5.33 10.97 -14.69
CA SER A 61 -4.47 12.15 -14.49
C SER A 61 -2.98 11.81 -14.44
N SER A 62 -2.63 10.56 -14.17
CA SER A 62 -1.27 10.05 -14.15
C SER A 62 -0.75 9.76 -15.56
N ASP A 63 0.56 9.69 -15.71
CA ASP A 63 1.25 9.33 -16.95
C ASP A 63 1.26 7.81 -17.24
N ARG A 64 0.67 7.01 -16.34
CA ARG A 64 0.65 5.54 -16.40
C ARG A 64 -0.59 4.95 -15.76
N ILE A 65 -0.94 3.72 -16.17
CA ILE A 65 -1.99 2.92 -15.55
C ILE A 65 -1.54 2.36 -14.20
N GLY A 66 -2.51 1.91 -13.38
CA GLY A 66 -2.26 1.10 -12.18
C GLY A 66 -2.67 1.75 -10.87
N GLY A 67 -2.79 3.08 -10.81
CA GLY A 67 -3.19 3.77 -9.58
C GLY A 67 -2.35 3.32 -8.38
N GLN A 68 -3.01 2.85 -7.33
CA GLN A 68 -2.31 2.41 -6.09
C GLN A 68 -1.44 1.17 -6.25
N PHE A 69 -1.60 0.36 -7.30
CA PHE A 69 -0.68 -0.76 -7.57
C PHE A 69 0.75 -0.28 -7.85
N ASN A 70 0.92 0.95 -8.36
CA ASN A 70 2.23 1.55 -8.55
C ASN A 70 2.99 1.82 -7.23
N MET A 71 2.29 1.87 -6.11
CA MET A 71 2.87 1.92 -4.76
C MET A 71 3.00 0.52 -4.16
N ALA A 72 1.93 -0.27 -4.22
CA ALA A 72 1.88 -1.61 -3.61
C ALA A 72 2.99 -2.54 -4.14
N LYS A 73 3.27 -2.52 -5.44
CA LYS A 73 4.32 -3.33 -6.08
C LYS A 73 5.76 -3.05 -5.60
N ARG A 74 5.97 -1.98 -4.85
CA ARG A 74 7.27 -1.63 -4.28
C ARG A 74 7.52 -2.23 -2.89
N VAL A 75 6.46 -2.71 -2.27
CA VAL A 75 6.53 -3.34 -0.95
C VAL A 75 7.08 -4.76 -1.11
N PRO A 76 8.09 -5.16 -0.32
CA PRO A 76 8.63 -6.52 -0.36
C PRO A 76 7.52 -7.59 -0.29
N GLY A 77 7.56 -8.55 -1.20
CA GLY A 77 6.54 -9.62 -1.32
C GLY A 77 5.27 -9.23 -2.10
N LYS A 78 5.23 -8.03 -2.70
CA LYS A 78 4.11 -7.56 -3.52
C LYS A 78 4.51 -7.19 -4.96
N GLU A 79 5.69 -7.58 -5.39
CA GLU A 79 6.23 -7.30 -6.74
C GLU A 79 5.36 -7.90 -7.85
N GLU A 80 4.57 -8.94 -7.55
CA GLU A 80 3.61 -9.55 -8.48
C GLU A 80 2.56 -8.58 -9.03
N PHE A 81 2.33 -7.44 -8.39
CA PHE A 81 1.47 -6.41 -8.97
C PHE A 81 2.03 -5.81 -10.27
N ASP A 82 3.32 -5.97 -10.58
CA ASP A 82 3.85 -5.67 -11.91
C ASP A 82 3.21 -6.55 -12.99
N GLU A 83 2.98 -7.83 -12.71
CA GLU A 83 2.29 -8.74 -13.62
C GLU A 83 0.81 -8.38 -13.83
N THR A 84 0.15 -7.89 -12.78
CA THR A 84 -1.23 -7.36 -12.90
C THR A 84 -1.27 -6.15 -13.85
N LEU A 85 -0.30 -5.25 -13.73
CA LEU A 85 -0.22 -4.09 -14.64
C LEU A 85 0.10 -4.50 -16.06
N ARG A 86 1.02 -5.46 -16.26
CA ARG A 86 1.34 -6.03 -17.58
C ARG A 86 0.09 -6.67 -18.20
N TYR A 87 -0.68 -7.42 -17.43
CA TYR A 87 -1.94 -8.03 -17.88
C TYR A 87 -2.92 -6.96 -18.35
N PHE A 88 -3.21 -5.93 -17.56
CA PHE A 88 -4.16 -4.90 -17.94
C PHE A 88 -3.68 -4.03 -19.10
N ALA A 89 -2.38 -3.74 -19.21
CA ALA A 89 -1.83 -3.06 -20.38
C ALA A 89 -2.16 -3.83 -21.66
N ARG A 90 -1.92 -5.15 -21.66
CA ARG A 90 -2.27 -5.99 -22.80
C ARG A 90 -3.78 -6.10 -23.04
N ARG A 91 -4.59 -6.14 -21.97
CA ARG A 91 -6.06 -6.17 -22.09
C ARG A 91 -6.61 -4.91 -22.76
N ILE A 92 -6.08 -3.73 -22.43
CA ILE A 92 -6.45 -2.45 -23.07
C ILE A 92 -6.23 -2.55 -24.58
N GLU A 93 -5.07 -3.02 -25.02
CA GLU A 93 -4.73 -3.17 -26.44
C GLU A 93 -5.70 -4.15 -27.14
N VAL A 94 -5.88 -5.35 -26.59
CA VAL A 94 -6.68 -6.41 -27.19
C VAL A 94 -8.16 -6.05 -27.25
N THR A 95 -8.67 -5.33 -26.26
CA THR A 95 -10.09 -4.93 -26.19
C THR A 95 -10.39 -3.61 -26.92
N GLY A 96 -9.35 -2.88 -27.33
CA GLY A 96 -9.51 -1.62 -28.04
C GLY A 96 -9.99 -0.45 -27.18
N VAL A 97 -9.74 -0.49 -25.87
CA VAL A 97 -10.02 0.64 -24.97
C VAL A 97 -9.15 1.84 -25.35
N GLN A 98 -9.76 2.99 -25.54
CA GLN A 98 -9.07 4.24 -25.83
C GLN A 98 -8.50 4.82 -24.54
N LEU A 99 -7.18 4.66 -24.33
CA LEU A 99 -6.48 5.12 -23.13
C LEU A 99 -6.02 6.57 -23.27
N GLN A 100 -6.37 7.43 -22.31
CA GLN A 100 -6.05 8.85 -22.21
C GLN A 100 -5.34 9.16 -20.89
N LEU A 101 -4.02 9.03 -20.86
CA LEU A 101 -3.18 9.32 -19.70
C LEU A 101 -2.77 10.80 -19.63
N GLY A 102 -2.32 11.27 -18.46
CA GLY A 102 -1.93 12.64 -18.21
C GLY A 102 -3.09 13.64 -18.32
N GLN A 103 -4.34 13.15 -18.21
CA GLN A 103 -5.53 13.96 -18.46
C GLN A 103 -6.46 13.97 -17.26
N ARG A 104 -6.45 15.06 -16.51
CA ARG A 104 -7.48 15.31 -15.51
C ARG A 104 -8.74 15.78 -16.21
N VAL A 105 -9.83 15.04 -16.03
CA VAL A 105 -11.13 15.37 -16.58
C VAL A 105 -12.07 15.85 -15.48
N ASP A 106 -12.94 16.80 -15.81
CA ASP A 106 -14.01 17.31 -14.97
C ASP A 106 -15.38 17.05 -15.59
N ALA A 107 -16.43 17.40 -14.90
CA ALA A 107 -17.81 17.21 -15.35
C ALA A 107 -18.11 17.96 -16.66
N GLN A 108 -17.57 19.17 -16.84
CA GLN A 108 -17.78 19.97 -18.05
C GLN A 108 -17.17 19.32 -19.28
N ARG A 109 -15.92 18.83 -19.15
CA ARG A 109 -15.22 18.13 -20.23
C ARG A 109 -15.90 16.81 -20.59
N LEU A 110 -16.38 16.04 -19.61
CA LEU A 110 -17.10 14.81 -19.85
C LEU A 110 -18.45 15.06 -20.55
N ALA A 111 -19.21 16.07 -20.12
CA ALA A 111 -20.47 16.46 -20.75
C ALA A 111 -20.29 16.92 -22.19
N ALA A 112 -19.24 17.71 -22.48
CA ALA A 112 -18.92 18.18 -23.83
C ALA A 112 -18.61 17.04 -24.82
N GLN A 113 -18.07 15.91 -24.33
CA GLN A 113 -17.75 14.74 -25.16
C GLN A 113 -18.95 13.81 -25.41
N LYS A 114 -20.10 14.09 -24.81
CA LYS A 114 -21.39 13.38 -25.03
C LYS A 114 -21.27 11.85 -24.89
N PHE A 115 -20.65 11.39 -23.78
CA PHE A 115 -20.71 9.99 -23.38
C PHE A 115 -22.13 9.62 -22.92
N ASP A 116 -22.55 8.40 -23.23
CA ASP A 116 -23.85 7.89 -22.77
C ASP A 116 -23.83 7.57 -21.27
N GLU A 117 -22.66 7.12 -20.76
CA GLU A 117 -22.45 6.76 -19.36
C GLU A 117 -21.04 7.17 -18.91
N VAL A 118 -20.91 7.49 -17.62
CA VAL A 118 -19.62 7.79 -16.99
C VAL A 118 -19.46 6.93 -15.74
N ILE A 119 -18.34 6.20 -15.67
CA ILE A 119 -17.95 5.42 -14.49
C ILE A 119 -16.83 6.14 -13.76
N LEU A 120 -17.04 6.47 -12.50
CA LEU A 120 -16.03 7.07 -11.64
C LEU A 120 -15.31 5.98 -10.85
N ALA A 121 -14.00 5.82 -11.11
CA ALA A 121 -13.10 4.87 -10.47
C ALA A 121 -11.85 5.59 -9.93
N THR A 122 -12.05 6.78 -9.36
CA THR A 122 -10.99 7.74 -9.00
C THR A 122 -10.17 7.33 -7.77
N GLY A 123 -10.54 6.23 -7.11
CA GLY A 123 -9.82 5.69 -5.96
C GLY A 123 -10.11 6.48 -4.68
N VAL A 124 -9.12 6.48 -3.79
CA VAL A 124 -9.17 7.07 -2.46
C VAL A 124 -7.96 7.96 -2.20
N THR A 125 -8.09 8.88 -1.25
CA THR A 125 -7.02 9.77 -0.81
C THR A 125 -6.57 9.43 0.62
N PRO A 126 -5.33 9.77 1.02
CA PRO A 126 -4.90 9.62 2.39
C PRO A 126 -5.80 10.43 3.33
N ARG A 127 -6.22 9.81 4.43
CA ARG A 127 -6.93 10.53 5.49
C ARG A 127 -5.99 11.50 6.19
N ASP A 128 -6.46 12.70 6.42
CA ASP A 128 -5.80 13.70 7.24
C ASP A 128 -6.01 13.39 8.74
N PRO A 129 -4.95 13.03 9.49
CA PRO A 129 -5.05 12.74 10.92
C PRO A 129 -5.17 14.00 11.78
N LYS A 130 -4.98 15.21 11.23
CA LYS A 130 -5.05 16.51 11.90
C LYS A 130 -4.16 16.59 13.15
N ILE A 131 -2.93 16.09 13.06
CA ILE A 131 -1.95 16.22 14.13
C ILE A 131 -1.32 17.60 14.07
N PRO A 132 -1.38 18.42 15.14
CA PRO A 132 -0.73 19.72 15.14
C PRO A 132 0.75 19.62 14.76
N GLY A 133 1.20 20.41 13.78
CA GLY A 133 2.57 20.42 13.27
C GLY A 133 2.86 19.37 12.18
N GLN A 134 1.85 18.68 11.65
CA GLN A 134 2.02 17.68 10.59
C GLN A 134 2.46 18.26 9.23
N ASP A 135 2.43 19.57 9.05
CA ASP A 135 2.90 20.27 7.82
C ASP A 135 4.42 20.46 7.80
N HIS A 136 5.12 19.99 8.85
CA HIS A 136 6.58 20.09 8.92
C HIS A 136 7.24 19.32 7.76
N PRO A 137 8.33 19.82 7.13
CA PRO A 137 8.98 19.19 5.97
C PRO A 137 9.47 17.74 6.18
N GLN A 138 9.72 17.35 7.44
CA GLN A 138 10.10 15.96 7.79
C GLN A 138 8.90 15.03 8.01
N VAL A 139 7.68 15.52 7.81
CA VAL A 139 6.46 14.72 7.82
C VAL A 139 6.07 14.39 6.39
N LEU A 140 6.00 13.12 6.07
CA LEU A 140 5.71 12.60 4.73
C LEU A 140 4.44 11.75 4.76
N SER A 141 3.71 11.74 3.66
CA SER A 141 2.68 10.73 3.42
C SER A 141 3.32 9.44 2.88
N TYR A 142 2.61 8.32 2.98
CA TYR A 142 3.04 7.08 2.32
C TYR A 142 3.16 7.24 0.80
N ILE A 143 2.40 8.16 0.18
CA ILE A 143 2.50 8.50 -1.24
C ILE A 143 3.84 9.18 -1.54
N ASP A 144 4.26 10.13 -0.69
CA ASP A 144 5.55 10.80 -0.82
C ASP A 144 6.71 9.79 -0.85
N VAL A 145 6.64 8.78 0.01
CA VAL A 145 7.68 7.76 0.12
C VAL A 145 7.59 6.75 -1.03
N LEU A 146 6.43 6.11 -1.22
CA LEU A 146 6.29 5.00 -2.17
C LEU A 146 6.18 5.46 -3.63
N LEU A 147 5.53 6.59 -3.91
CA LEU A 147 5.34 7.06 -5.29
C LEU A 147 6.39 8.11 -5.68
N HIS A 148 6.55 9.14 -4.86
CA HIS A 148 7.44 10.27 -5.16
C HIS A 148 8.89 10.03 -4.74
N LYS A 149 9.19 8.91 -4.03
CA LYS A 149 10.56 8.53 -3.60
C LYS A 149 11.27 9.64 -2.82
N LYS A 150 10.52 10.40 -2.01
CA LYS A 150 11.15 11.39 -1.13
C LYS A 150 12.10 10.69 -0.15
N PRO A 151 13.26 11.28 0.13
CA PRO A 151 14.22 10.69 1.04
C PRO A 151 13.66 10.55 2.45
N VAL A 152 13.93 9.43 3.08
CA VAL A 152 13.53 9.09 4.45
C VAL A 152 14.79 8.89 5.28
N GLY A 153 14.84 9.49 6.46
CA GLY A 153 15.98 9.41 7.35
C GLY A 153 16.17 8.03 8.00
N ARG A 154 17.12 7.91 8.90
CA ARG A 154 17.49 6.62 9.51
C ARG A 154 16.52 6.16 10.58
N LYS A 155 16.00 7.07 11.41
CA LYS A 155 15.01 6.77 12.45
C LYS A 155 13.65 7.32 12.06
N VAL A 156 12.65 6.45 11.99
CA VAL A 156 11.35 6.77 11.39
C VAL A 156 10.21 6.38 12.31
N ALA A 157 9.26 7.30 12.51
CA ALA A 157 7.98 7.00 13.15
C ALA A 157 6.88 6.87 12.10
N ILE A 158 6.17 5.74 12.09
CA ILE A 158 5.04 5.48 11.20
C ILE A 158 3.74 5.65 12.02
N VAL A 159 2.94 6.62 11.65
CA VAL A 159 1.66 6.92 12.29
C VAL A 159 0.54 6.12 11.65
N GLY A 160 0.09 5.08 12.34
CA GLY A 160 -0.96 4.17 11.87
C GLY A 160 -0.45 2.78 11.50
N ALA A 161 -0.92 1.76 12.20
CA ALA A 161 -0.54 0.36 12.03
C ALA A 161 -1.66 -0.48 11.37
N GLY A 162 -2.31 0.08 10.35
CA GLY A 162 -3.14 -0.66 9.40
C GLY A 162 -2.30 -1.35 8.32
N GLY A 163 -2.94 -1.91 7.28
CA GLY A 163 -2.22 -2.56 6.17
C GLY A 163 -1.11 -1.70 5.58
N ILE A 164 -1.41 -0.43 5.26
CA ILE A 164 -0.43 0.51 4.70
C ILE A 164 0.74 0.78 5.68
N GLY A 165 0.46 0.86 6.98
CA GLY A 165 1.51 1.06 7.98
C GLY A 165 2.46 -0.14 8.09
N PHE A 166 1.93 -1.37 8.01
CA PHE A 166 2.74 -2.59 7.93
C PHE A 166 3.57 -2.63 6.65
N ASP A 167 2.96 -2.36 5.51
CA ASP A 167 3.64 -2.28 4.21
C ASP A 167 4.80 -1.26 4.23
N MET A 168 4.54 -0.09 4.79
CA MET A 168 5.54 0.97 4.94
C MET A 168 6.68 0.54 5.88
N ALA A 169 6.36 -0.14 6.98
CA ALA A 169 7.37 -0.62 7.92
C ALA A 169 8.27 -1.70 7.26
N GLU A 170 7.70 -2.62 6.51
CA GLU A 170 8.45 -3.61 5.73
C GLU A 170 9.33 -2.93 4.66
N TYR A 171 8.78 -2.01 3.88
CA TYR A 171 9.51 -1.26 2.85
C TYR A 171 10.72 -0.50 3.42
N LEU A 172 10.52 0.23 4.51
CA LEU A 172 11.58 1.03 5.14
C LEU A 172 12.61 0.19 5.87
N ALA A 173 12.20 -0.91 6.50
CA ALA A 173 13.11 -1.82 7.19
C ALA A 173 14.01 -2.59 6.22
N HIS A 174 13.53 -2.94 5.02
CA HIS A 174 14.33 -3.58 3.98
C HIS A 174 15.18 -2.58 3.17
N GLY A 175 14.85 -1.29 3.17
CA GLY A 175 15.65 -0.25 2.52
C GLY A 175 15.65 -0.32 1.00
N THR A 176 14.57 -0.77 0.39
CA THR A 176 14.43 -0.89 -1.08
C THR A 176 14.54 0.44 -1.81
N ASP A 177 14.22 1.55 -1.15
CA ASP A 177 14.44 2.92 -1.63
C ASP A 177 15.91 3.36 -1.62
N LEU A 178 16.76 2.64 -0.88
CA LEU A 178 18.22 2.83 -0.86
C LEU A 178 18.94 1.95 -1.90
N GLY A 179 18.20 1.31 -2.80
CA GLY A 179 18.75 0.41 -3.81
C GLY A 179 19.06 -1.01 -3.32
N HIS A 180 18.63 -1.36 -2.12
CA HIS A 180 18.70 -2.74 -1.64
C HIS A 180 17.72 -3.61 -2.43
N HIS A 181 18.12 -4.83 -2.76
CA HIS A 181 17.21 -5.79 -3.37
C HIS A 181 16.22 -6.31 -2.34
N SER A 182 14.96 -6.47 -2.77
CA SER A 182 13.97 -7.14 -1.94
C SER A 182 14.31 -8.64 -1.83
N PRO A 183 14.42 -9.21 -0.62
CA PRO A 183 14.66 -10.64 -0.46
C PRO A 183 13.57 -11.51 -1.10
N SER A 184 12.36 -10.98 -1.27
CA SER A 184 11.25 -11.71 -1.89
C SER A 184 11.45 -12.05 -3.36
N VAL A 185 12.37 -11.39 -4.07
CA VAL A 185 12.71 -11.68 -5.47
C VAL A 185 14.02 -12.47 -5.61
N ASP A 186 14.73 -12.73 -4.51
CA ASP A 186 15.92 -13.58 -4.45
C ASP A 186 15.64 -14.79 -3.57
N LEU A 187 15.44 -15.95 -4.20
CA LEU A 187 15.10 -17.19 -3.50
C LEU A 187 16.15 -17.57 -2.45
N ALA A 188 17.43 -17.41 -2.75
CA ALA A 188 18.50 -17.79 -1.81
C ALA A 188 18.55 -16.86 -0.59
N ALA A 189 18.34 -15.55 -0.80
CA ALA A 189 18.23 -14.58 0.27
C ALA A 189 16.98 -14.85 1.13
N TRP A 190 15.85 -15.12 0.51
CA TRP A 190 14.61 -15.45 1.23
C TRP A 190 14.73 -16.72 2.07
N LEU A 191 15.27 -17.81 1.50
CA LEU A 191 15.50 -19.06 2.22
C LEU A 191 16.41 -18.85 3.43
N ARG A 192 17.48 -18.08 3.29
CA ARG A 192 18.41 -17.74 4.36
C ARG A 192 17.75 -16.89 5.45
N GLU A 193 16.99 -15.88 5.07
CA GLU A 193 16.28 -15.00 6.01
C GLU A 193 15.28 -15.78 6.87
N TRP A 194 14.50 -16.67 6.26
CA TRP A 194 13.49 -17.47 6.94
C TRP A 194 14.01 -18.78 7.53
N GLY A 195 15.26 -19.14 7.27
CA GLY A 195 15.87 -20.37 7.76
C GLY A 195 15.29 -21.62 7.11
N VAL A 196 14.91 -21.55 5.85
CA VAL A 196 14.40 -22.69 5.09
C VAL A 196 15.57 -23.38 4.40
N VAL A 197 15.69 -24.71 4.59
CA VAL A 197 16.77 -25.54 4.03
C VAL A 197 16.18 -26.83 3.44
N ASP A 198 17.03 -27.59 2.74
CA ASP A 198 16.63 -28.90 2.21
C ASP A 198 16.21 -29.85 3.37
N PRO A 199 15.01 -30.41 3.35
CA PRO A 199 14.57 -31.39 4.35
C PRO A 199 15.47 -32.63 4.46
N ALA A 200 16.23 -32.97 3.42
CA ALA A 200 17.22 -34.04 3.47
C ALA A 200 18.41 -33.72 4.37
N SER A 201 18.73 -32.43 4.54
CA SER A 201 19.85 -31.98 5.38
C SER A 201 19.45 -31.75 6.84
N THR A 202 18.20 -31.39 7.10
CA THR A 202 17.71 -31.04 8.44
C THR A 202 16.24 -31.45 8.60
N ARG A 203 15.93 -32.13 9.69
CA ARG A 203 14.55 -32.57 9.98
C ARG A 203 13.57 -31.38 9.95
N GLY A 204 12.55 -31.51 9.10
CA GLY A 204 11.53 -30.47 8.90
C GLY A 204 11.94 -29.34 7.97
N GLY A 205 13.19 -29.36 7.42
CA GLY A 205 13.64 -28.34 6.46
C GLY A 205 13.75 -26.93 7.03
N VAL A 206 13.91 -26.78 8.37
CA VAL A 206 13.95 -25.47 9.04
C VAL A 206 15.14 -25.37 9.99
N VAL A 207 15.88 -24.29 9.90
CA VAL A 207 16.96 -23.88 10.79
C VAL A 207 16.70 -22.47 11.33
N ARG A 208 17.60 -21.95 12.17
CA ARG A 208 17.51 -20.55 12.60
C ARG A 208 17.72 -19.60 11.41
N GLY A 209 16.73 -18.75 11.13
CA GLY A 209 16.83 -17.73 10.10
C GLY A 209 17.94 -16.72 10.36
N GLN A 210 18.47 -16.17 9.29
CA GLN A 210 19.57 -15.18 9.31
C GLN A 210 19.11 -13.93 8.55
N PRO A 211 18.19 -13.11 9.13
CA PRO A 211 17.73 -11.90 8.49
C PRO A 211 18.88 -10.87 8.41
N GLU A 212 18.91 -10.14 7.31
CA GLU A 212 19.78 -8.98 7.19
C GLU A 212 19.40 -7.90 8.20
N ALA A 213 20.36 -7.08 8.61
CA ALA A 213 20.10 -5.95 9.49
C ALA A 213 19.08 -4.99 8.87
N ALA A 214 18.22 -4.41 9.71
CA ALA A 214 17.29 -3.41 9.25
C ALA A 214 18.02 -2.18 8.70
N ALA A 215 17.59 -1.68 7.55
CA ALA A 215 18.17 -0.49 6.94
C ALA A 215 17.86 0.79 7.76
N ARG A 216 16.78 0.76 8.53
CA ARG A 216 16.32 1.88 9.39
C ARG A 216 15.81 1.39 10.73
N GLU A 217 15.85 2.28 11.72
CA GLU A 217 15.11 2.13 12.97
C GLU A 217 13.67 2.58 12.75
N VAL A 218 12.74 1.66 12.85
CA VAL A 218 11.32 1.92 12.56
C VAL A 218 10.48 1.76 13.80
N LEU A 219 9.69 2.79 14.12
CA LEU A 219 8.68 2.80 15.17
C LEU A 219 7.30 2.74 14.48
N LEU A 220 6.53 1.69 14.67
CA LEU A 220 5.17 1.56 14.12
C LEU A 220 4.13 1.80 15.21
N LEU A 221 3.35 2.88 15.06
CA LEU A 221 2.46 3.37 16.09
C LEU A 221 0.99 3.07 15.80
N GLN A 222 0.26 2.64 16.83
CA GLN A 222 -1.15 2.32 16.77
C GLN A 222 -1.92 3.02 17.90
N ARG A 223 -3.02 3.74 17.56
CA ARG A 223 -3.91 4.34 18.57
C ARG A 223 -4.65 3.32 19.40
N LYS A 224 -5.17 2.28 18.77
CA LYS A 224 -5.89 1.22 19.48
C LYS A 224 -4.94 0.47 20.41
N PRO A 225 -5.33 0.18 21.65
CA PRO A 225 -4.56 -0.70 22.51
C PRO A 225 -4.55 -2.13 21.97
N GLY A 226 -3.56 -2.91 22.39
CA GLY A 226 -3.47 -4.34 22.07
C GLY A 226 -2.62 -4.66 20.86
N LYS A 227 -2.84 -5.85 20.30
CA LYS A 227 -1.96 -6.46 19.31
C LYS A 227 -1.99 -5.71 17.96
N HIS A 228 -0.82 -5.33 17.47
CA HIS A 228 -0.67 -4.77 16.13
C HIS A 228 -1.11 -5.77 15.05
N GLY A 229 -1.73 -5.24 14.00
CA GLY A 229 -2.20 -6.07 12.88
C GLY A 229 -3.30 -7.07 13.24
N SER A 230 -4.10 -6.79 14.27
CA SER A 230 -5.27 -7.61 14.63
C SER A 230 -6.33 -7.66 13.52
N THR A 231 -6.35 -6.66 12.64
CA THR A 231 -7.26 -6.54 11.49
C THR A 231 -6.68 -7.09 10.18
N LEU A 232 -5.41 -7.51 10.17
CA LEU A 232 -4.79 -8.15 9.01
C LEU A 232 -5.41 -9.53 8.76
N GLY A 233 -5.24 -10.04 7.53
CA GLY A 233 -5.75 -11.35 7.15
C GLY A 233 -5.33 -12.45 8.13
N LYS A 234 -6.26 -13.33 8.51
CA LYS A 234 -6.00 -14.41 9.50
C LYS A 234 -4.84 -15.31 9.08
N THR A 235 -4.66 -15.52 7.79
CA THR A 235 -3.64 -16.40 7.22
C THR A 235 -2.27 -15.75 7.05
N THR A 236 -2.20 -14.42 6.91
CA THR A 236 -0.97 -13.69 6.56
C THR A 236 -0.51 -12.71 7.66
N GLY A 237 -1.41 -12.25 8.52
CA GLY A 237 -1.08 -11.25 9.52
C GLY A 237 0.02 -11.67 10.52
N TRP A 238 0.21 -12.98 10.75
CA TRP A 238 1.29 -13.50 11.58
C TRP A 238 2.65 -13.41 10.85
N ILE A 239 2.66 -13.59 9.52
CA ILE A 239 3.87 -13.47 8.68
C ILE A 239 4.38 -12.04 8.75
N HIS A 240 3.53 -11.04 8.49
CA HIS A 240 3.91 -9.62 8.60
C HIS A 240 4.49 -9.26 9.96
N ARG A 241 3.87 -9.74 11.07
CA ARG A 241 4.43 -9.51 12.40
C ARG A 241 5.79 -10.19 12.61
N ALA A 242 5.98 -11.38 12.05
CA ALA A 242 7.25 -12.09 12.13
C ALA A 242 8.34 -11.34 11.34
N ALA A 243 8.03 -10.88 10.12
CA ALA A 243 8.94 -10.09 9.30
C ALA A 243 9.39 -8.81 10.01
N LEU A 244 8.44 -8.02 10.56
CA LEU A 244 8.77 -6.81 11.30
C LEU A 244 9.61 -7.10 12.56
N LYS A 245 9.31 -8.21 13.27
CA LYS A 245 10.10 -8.63 14.43
C LYS A 245 11.53 -9.01 14.05
N MET A 246 11.74 -9.71 12.94
CA MET A 246 13.08 -10.04 12.44
C MET A 246 13.90 -8.79 12.12
N LYS A 247 13.27 -7.72 11.70
CA LYS A 247 13.89 -6.42 11.43
C LYS A 247 13.92 -5.47 12.65
N ASN A 248 13.59 -5.96 13.85
CA ASN A 248 13.57 -5.18 15.09
C ASN A 248 12.71 -3.91 15.02
N VAL A 249 11.62 -3.94 14.25
CA VAL A 249 10.64 -2.84 14.23
C VAL A 249 9.95 -2.76 15.58
N GLU A 250 9.99 -1.58 16.20
CA GLU A 250 9.34 -1.33 17.49
C GLU A 250 7.85 -1.06 17.29
N LEU A 251 7.00 -1.76 18.05
CA LEU A 251 5.55 -1.70 17.93
C LEU A 251 4.94 -1.01 19.16
N LEU A 252 4.43 0.22 18.99
CA LEU A 252 3.84 1.02 20.06
C LEU A 252 2.32 1.09 19.93
N SER A 253 1.58 0.61 20.93
CA SER A 253 0.11 0.59 20.93
C SER A 253 -0.49 1.49 22.01
N GLY A 254 -1.76 1.89 21.83
CA GLY A 254 -2.45 2.80 22.75
C GLY A 254 -1.95 4.24 22.70
N VAL A 255 -1.34 4.62 21.56
CA VAL A 255 -0.66 5.90 21.38
C VAL A 255 -1.63 7.00 20.97
N ASN A 256 -1.69 8.10 21.72
CA ASN A 256 -2.34 9.33 21.28
C ASN A 256 -1.28 10.27 20.70
N TYR A 257 -1.55 10.86 19.55
CA TYR A 257 -0.67 11.82 18.88
C TYR A 257 -1.07 13.21 19.32
N GLU A 258 -0.20 13.88 20.09
CA GLU A 258 -0.52 15.20 20.65
C GLU A 258 -0.09 16.33 19.71
N ARG A 259 1.16 16.30 19.28
CA ARG A 259 1.73 17.27 18.33
C ARG A 259 3.03 16.80 17.72
N ILE A 260 3.45 17.46 16.66
CA ILE A 260 4.76 17.34 16.03
C ILE A 260 5.48 18.68 16.17
N GLY A 261 6.77 18.66 16.47
CA GLY A 261 7.55 19.89 16.64
C GLY A 261 9.01 19.66 17.01
N PRO A 262 9.76 20.73 17.25
CA PRO A 262 11.17 20.62 17.61
C PRO A 262 11.39 19.79 18.88
N VAL A 263 12.57 19.18 18.95
CA VAL A 263 13.03 18.43 20.13
C VAL A 263 14.02 19.29 20.90
N ASP A 264 13.64 19.72 22.08
CA ASP A 264 14.50 20.48 22.99
C ASP A 264 15.30 19.51 23.90
N ASN A 265 16.09 18.63 23.29
CA ASN A 265 16.93 17.70 24.04
C ASN A 265 18.37 17.72 23.48
N PRO A 266 19.35 18.25 24.24
CA PRO A 266 20.74 18.34 23.79
C PRO A 266 21.40 16.96 23.51
N SER A 267 20.83 15.88 24.05
CA SER A 267 21.34 14.52 23.84
C SER A 267 20.86 13.89 22.52
N GLU A 268 19.88 14.49 21.85
CA GLU A 268 19.41 14.03 20.55
C GLU A 268 20.26 14.64 19.42
N PRO A 269 20.52 13.90 18.34
CA PRO A 269 21.16 14.45 17.16
C PRO A 269 20.42 15.68 16.63
N SER A 270 21.18 16.70 16.23
CA SER A 270 20.61 17.89 15.61
C SER A 270 19.84 17.54 14.34
N GLY A 271 18.70 18.22 14.12
CA GLY A 271 17.86 18.04 12.93
C GLY A 271 16.77 16.97 13.07
N ARG A 272 16.62 16.34 14.24
CA ARG A 272 15.46 15.48 14.53
C ARG A 272 14.22 16.29 14.87
N ILE A 273 13.06 15.70 14.50
CA ILE A 273 11.73 16.21 14.87
C ILE A 273 11.12 15.31 15.95
N GLY A 274 10.36 15.88 16.86
CA GLY A 274 9.65 15.18 17.92
C GLY A 274 8.21 14.88 17.52
N LEU A 275 7.80 13.62 17.63
CA LEU A 275 6.41 13.24 17.73
C LEU A 275 6.07 13.12 19.23
N PHE A 276 5.29 14.05 19.75
CA PHE A 276 4.85 14.07 21.14
C PHE A 276 3.64 13.18 21.28
N VAL A 277 3.75 12.17 22.15
CA VAL A 277 2.72 11.15 22.34
C VAL A 277 2.37 11.00 23.81
N THR A 278 1.14 10.53 24.06
CA THR A 278 0.67 10.05 25.36
C THR A 278 0.04 8.67 25.19
N TYR A 279 -0.23 7.99 26.30
CA TYR A 279 -0.76 6.63 26.25
C TYR A 279 -2.10 6.48 26.96
N GLY A 280 -2.95 5.59 26.44
CA GLY A 280 -4.22 5.22 27.01
C GLY A 280 -5.29 6.33 26.99
N GLU A 281 -6.43 6.05 27.58
CA GLU A 281 -7.59 6.96 27.62
C GLU A 281 -7.31 8.20 28.48
N GLY A 282 -6.50 8.06 29.52
CA GLY A 282 -6.14 9.18 30.43
C GLY A 282 -5.09 10.11 29.89
N ARG A 283 -4.54 9.88 28.71
CA ARG A 283 -3.45 10.68 28.07
C ARG A 283 -2.30 10.97 29.04
N LYS A 284 -1.88 9.96 29.78
CA LYS A 284 -0.77 10.01 30.73
C LYS A 284 0.53 9.53 30.07
N ASP A 285 1.61 9.58 30.82
CA ASP A 285 2.93 9.07 30.44
C ASP A 285 3.42 9.66 29.11
N GLY A 286 3.45 11.00 29.03
CA GLY A 286 3.90 11.71 27.86
C GLY A 286 5.35 11.36 27.49
N GLN A 287 5.58 11.07 26.21
CA GLN A 287 6.88 10.75 25.65
C GLN A 287 7.13 11.56 24.38
N VAL A 288 8.38 11.90 24.12
CA VAL A 288 8.82 12.49 22.85
C VAL A 288 9.59 11.43 22.07
N LEU A 289 9.08 11.07 20.92
CA LEU A 289 9.75 10.20 19.97
C LEU A 289 10.55 11.07 19.00
N ALA A 290 11.85 11.20 19.27
CA ALA A 290 12.76 11.97 18.42
C ALA A 290 13.17 11.12 17.21
N VAL A 291 12.81 11.57 15.99
CA VAL A 291 13.03 10.84 14.74
C VAL A 291 13.50 11.75 13.62
N ASP A 292 14.06 11.18 12.58
CA ASP A 292 14.49 11.91 11.39
C ASP A 292 13.32 12.17 10.43
N THR A 293 12.32 11.29 10.43
CA THR A 293 11.15 11.39 9.55
C THR A 293 9.90 10.79 10.21
N ILE A 294 8.76 11.41 9.99
CA ILE A 294 7.44 10.88 10.38
C ILE A 294 6.68 10.53 9.10
N VAL A 295 6.14 9.31 9.01
CA VAL A 295 5.33 8.88 7.85
C VAL A 295 3.88 8.66 8.27
N LEU A 296 2.97 9.38 7.63
CA LEU A 296 1.54 9.29 7.91
C LEU A 296 0.89 8.15 7.12
N CYS A 297 0.36 7.16 7.86
CA CYS A 297 -0.37 5.99 7.36
C CYS A 297 -1.72 5.85 8.06
N ALA A 298 -2.42 6.96 8.31
CA ALA A 298 -3.60 7.05 9.17
C ALA A 298 -4.90 6.52 8.52
N GLY A 299 -4.82 5.87 7.38
CA GLY A 299 -5.94 5.33 6.61
C GLY A 299 -6.24 6.13 5.35
N GLN A 300 -7.38 5.83 4.72
CA GLN A 300 -7.83 6.40 3.44
C GLN A 300 -9.31 6.77 3.51
N GLU A 301 -9.74 7.69 2.67
CA GLU A 301 -11.11 8.13 2.46
C GLU A 301 -11.41 8.43 0.99
#